data_f9954cee3e065b1cdaa6296326e0f590
#
_entry.id   f9954cee3e065b1cdaa6296326e0f590
#
_cell.length_a   1.000
_cell.length_b   1.000
_cell.length_c   1.000
_cell.angle_alpha   90.00
_cell.angle_beta   90.00
_cell.angle_gamma   90.00
#
_symmetry.space_group_name_H-M   'P 1'
#
loop_
_entity.id
_entity.type
_entity.pdbx_description
1 polymer ?
#
loop_
_entity_poly.entity_id
_entity_poly.type
_entity_poly.pdbx_seq_one_letter_code
_entity_poly.pdbx_strand_id
1 'polypeptide(L)'
;MLNKIYYSFSMVAFVLSAVVAFYALRFGDVFTQEGIQLLFLDLTGAGVTLMGLLNVNSKHSLFTIVVASLVLLVVFYQMNASHIMMADSLSSIQDSVFWKESFVWSSRLVLMMMAWSLIQSLCVPIFFLVHRFFGTKKTNDPLI
;
A
#
# COMPACT_ATOMS: atom_id res chain seq x y z
N MET A 1 -6.88 -16.10 -2.15
CA MET A 1 -5.98 -15.82 -3.28
C MET A 1 -5.77 -14.32 -3.48
N LEU A 2 -6.83 -13.51 -3.61
CA LEU A 2 -6.76 -12.07 -3.86
C LEU A 2 -5.95 -11.29 -2.81
N ASN A 3 -6.11 -11.61 -1.52
CA ASN A 3 -5.39 -10.95 -0.43
C ASN A 3 -3.87 -11.21 -0.47
N LYS A 4 -3.45 -12.41 -0.89
CA LYS A 4 -2.03 -12.71 -1.07
C LYS A 4 -1.42 -11.88 -2.19
N ILE A 5 -2.16 -11.75 -3.30
CA ILE A 5 -1.74 -10.93 -4.44
C ILE A 5 -1.59 -9.46 -4.01
N TYR A 6 -2.59 -8.91 -3.30
CA TYR A 6 -2.54 -7.55 -2.79
C TYR A 6 -1.31 -7.29 -1.92
N TYR A 7 -1.05 -8.14 -0.92
CA TYR A 7 0.11 -7.97 -0.05
C TYR A 7 1.44 -8.15 -0.80
N SER A 8 1.49 -9.08 -1.78
CA SER A 8 2.70 -9.26 -2.59
C SER A 8 3.01 -8.02 -3.43
N PHE A 9 2.01 -7.42 -4.08
CA PHE A 9 2.18 -6.18 -4.83
C PHE A 9 2.52 -5.00 -3.91
N SER A 10 1.91 -4.90 -2.73
CA SER A 10 2.27 -3.90 -1.73
C SER A 10 3.74 -4.02 -1.32
N MET A 11 4.23 -5.25 -1.08
CA MET A 11 5.63 -5.47 -0.72
C MET A 11 6.57 -5.03 -1.85
N VAL A 12 6.26 -5.35 -3.10
CA VAL A 12 7.05 -4.91 -4.27
C VAL A 12 7.07 -3.37 -4.34
N ALA A 13 5.92 -2.71 -4.12
CA ALA A 13 5.85 -1.25 -4.13
C ALA A 13 6.76 -0.63 -3.06
N PHE A 14 6.76 -1.17 -1.83
CA PHE A 14 7.63 -0.68 -0.75
C PHE A 14 9.11 -0.90 -1.04
N VAL A 15 9.48 -2.08 -1.57
CA VAL A 15 10.88 -2.36 -1.94
C VAL A 15 11.36 -1.43 -3.04
N LEU A 16 10.56 -1.21 -4.09
CA LEU A 16 10.92 -0.29 -5.17
C LEU A 16 11.04 1.16 -4.67
N SER A 17 10.09 1.60 -3.85
CA SER A 17 10.14 2.93 -3.24
C SER A 17 11.38 3.10 -2.36
N ALA A 18 11.70 2.11 -1.51
CA ALA A 18 12.88 2.16 -0.66
C ALA A 18 14.18 2.22 -1.46
N VAL A 19 14.30 1.47 -2.56
CA VAL A 19 15.45 1.54 -3.46
C VAL A 19 15.60 2.93 -4.05
N VAL A 20 14.52 3.51 -4.56
CA VAL A 20 14.52 4.85 -5.16
C VAL A 20 14.87 5.90 -4.09
N ALA A 21 14.29 5.81 -2.88
CA ALA A 21 14.58 6.72 -1.78
C ALA A 21 16.04 6.62 -1.33
N PHE A 22 16.57 5.40 -1.20
CA PHE A 22 17.97 5.18 -0.82
C PHE A 22 18.95 5.80 -1.81
N TYR A 23 18.68 5.65 -3.11
CA TYR A 23 19.50 6.29 -4.13
C TYR A 23 19.39 7.80 -4.13
N ALA A 24 18.20 8.36 -3.87
CA ALA A 24 18.01 9.81 -3.78
C ALA A 24 18.81 10.44 -2.64
N LEU A 25 18.98 9.74 -1.52
CA LEU A 25 19.80 10.20 -0.39
C LEU A 25 21.29 10.39 -0.75
N ARG A 26 21.77 9.79 -1.85
CA ARG A 26 23.13 10.00 -2.34
C ARG A 26 23.35 11.37 -2.99
N PHE A 27 22.29 12.06 -3.38
CA PHE A 27 22.39 13.35 -4.08
C PHE A 27 22.48 14.58 -3.15
N GLY A 28 22.73 14.35 -1.85
CA GLY A 28 23.16 15.38 -0.94
C GLY A 28 22.10 15.93 -0.02
N ASP A 29 22.46 17.00 0.69
CA ASP A 29 21.77 17.53 1.87
C ASP A 29 20.33 18.00 1.66
N VAL A 30 19.92 18.19 0.40
CA VAL A 30 18.58 18.71 0.05
C VAL A 30 17.46 17.70 0.35
N PHE A 31 17.77 16.39 0.38
CA PHE A 31 16.75 15.34 0.48
C PHE A 31 16.83 14.50 1.75
N THR A 32 17.66 14.90 2.71
CA THR A 32 17.94 14.05 3.87
C THR A 32 16.68 13.80 4.70
N GLN A 33 15.89 14.82 4.94
CA GLN A 33 14.70 14.72 5.79
C GLN A 33 13.56 13.96 5.10
N GLU A 34 13.24 14.34 3.86
CA GLU A 34 12.18 13.71 3.07
C GLU A 34 12.52 12.26 2.73
N GLY A 35 13.78 11.99 2.39
CA GLY A 35 14.25 10.63 2.11
C GLY A 35 14.21 9.72 3.33
N ILE A 36 14.59 10.20 4.51
CA ILE A 36 14.48 9.45 5.76
C ILE A 36 13.02 9.19 6.10
N GLN A 37 12.16 10.19 5.96
CA GLN A 37 10.73 10.03 6.18
C GLN A 37 10.13 8.98 5.25
N LEU A 38 10.49 9.00 3.97
CA LEU A 38 10.03 8.03 2.99
C LEU A 38 10.50 6.61 3.33
N LEU A 39 11.77 6.43 3.70
CA LEU A 39 12.29 5.13 4.13
C LEU A 39 11.57 4.61 5.39
N PHE A 40 11.23 5.49 6.32
CA PHE A 40 10.45 5.10 7.50
C PHE A 40 9.03 4.64 7.15
N LEU A 41 8.38 5.32 6.21
CA LEU A 41 7.08 4.92 5.68
C LEU A 41 7.16 3.57 4.96
N ASP A 42 8.20 3.36 4.14
CA ASP A 42 8.45 2.10 3.44
C ASP A 42 8.63 0.93 4.41
N LEU A 43 9.42 1.13 5.46
CA LEU A 43 9.66 0.12 6.49
C LEU A 43 8.37 -0.21 7.26
N THR A 44 7.60 0.82 7.63
CA THR A 44 6.31 0.66 8.32
C THR A 44 5.31 -0.10 7.44
N GLY A 45 5.17 0.31 6.18
CA GLY A 45 4.29 -0.33 5.22
C GLY A 45 4.69 -1.78 4.92
N ALA A 46 5.98 -2.04 4.76
CA ALA A 46 6.49 -3.39 4.58
C ALA A 46 6.21 -4.29 5.80
N GLY A 47 6.35 -3.75 7.02
CA GLY A 47 6.01 -4.45 8.26
C GLY A 47 4.54 -4.83 8.33
N VAL A 48 3.63 -3.89 8.05
CA VAL A 48 2.17 -4.14 8.00
C VAL A 48 1.83 -5.19 6.94
N THR A 49 2.46 -5.07 5.77
CA THR A 49 2.26 -6.02 4.66
C THR A 49 2.72 -7.42 5.01
N LEU A 50 3.88 -7.55 5.66
CA LEU A 50 4.40 -8.84 6.12
C LEU A 50 3.47 -9.47 7.16
N MET A 51 2.99 -8.68 8.13
CA MET A 51 2.00 -9.15 9.11
C MET A 51 0.71 -9.61 8.42
N GLY A 52 0.25 -8.89 7.40
CA GLY A 52 -0.89 -9.29 6.59
C GLY A 52 -0.67 -10.63 5.87
N LEU A 53 0.49 -10.82 5.26
CA LEU A 53 0.87 -12.07 4.57
C LEU A 53 0.89 -13.27 5.53
N LEU A 54 1.45 -13.10 6.73
CA LEU A 54 1.50 -14.15 7.75
C LEU A 54 0.11 -14.54 8.25
N ASN A 55 -0.83 -13.60 8.29
CA ASN A 55 -2.18 -13.80 8.81
C ASN A 55 -3.24 -14.13 7.75
N VAL A 56 -2.88 -14.24 6.47
CA VAL A 56 -3.84 -14.49 5.38
C VAL A 56 -4.69 -15.75 5.58
N ASN A 57 -4.14 -16.77 6.21
CA ASN A 57 -4.83 -18.04 6.46
C ASN A 57 -5.45 -18.14 7.87
N SER A 58 -5.38 -17.08 8.67
CA SER A 58 -5.91 -17.07 10.04
C SER A 58 -7.44 -16.93 10.08
N LYS A 59 -8.07 -17.31 11.19
CA LYS A 59 -9.51 -17.11 11.43
C LYS A 59 -9.92 -15.63 11.42
N HIS A 60 -8.97 -14.73 11.68
CA HIS A 60 -9.18 -13.28 11.73
C HIS A 60 -8.73 -12.58 10.43
N SER A 61 -8.54 -13.33 9.34
CA SER A 61 -8.01 -12.79 8.08
C SER A 61 -8.84 -11.62 7.51
N LEU A 62 -10.17 -11.65 7.67
CA LEU A 62 -11.05 -10.56 7.22
C LEU A 62 -10.83 -9.27 8.02
N PHE A 63 -10.75 -9.36 9.34
CA PHE A 63 -10.46 -8.19 10.17
C PHE A 63 -9.06 -7.66 9.88
N THR A 64 -8.08 -8.55 9.79
CA THR A 64 -6.70 -8.20 9.48
C THR A 64 -6.58 -7.49 8.13
N ILE A 65 -7.26 -7.97 7.08
CA ILE A 65 -7.19 -7.33 5.76
C ILE A 65 -7.82 -5.93 5.77
N VAL A 66 -8.92 -5.72 6.48
CA VAL A 66 -9.57 -4.41 6.58
C VAL A 66 -8.67 -3.42 7.32
N VAL A 67 -8.15 -3.80 8.49
CA VAL A 67 -7.26 -2.94 9.28
C VAL A 67 -5.97 -2.67 8.52
N ALA A 68 -5.35 -3.69 7.94
CA ALA A 68 -4.12 -3.53 7.15
C ALA A 68 -4.35 -2.62 5.94
N SER A 69 -5.46 -2.78 5.21
CA SER A 69 -5.75 -1.92 4.05
C SER A 69 -6.01 -0.46 4.45
N LEU A 70 -6.62 -0.19 5.60
CA LEU A 70 -6.78 1.18 6.11
C LEU A 70 -5.43 1.81 6.48
N VAL A 71 -4.57 1.06 7.19
CA VAL A 71 -3.23 1.54 7.54
C VAL A 71 -2.40 1.76 6.27
N LEU A 72 -2.41 0.81 5.35
CA LEU A 72 -1.68 0.92 4.08
C LEU A 72 -2.21 2.05 3.20
N LEU A 73 -3.51 2.35 3.24
CA LEU A 73 -4.08 3.50 2.55
C LEU A 73 -3.43 4.81 3.03
N VAL A 74 -3.29 4.99 4.35
CA VAL A 74 -2.64 6.18 4.92
C VAL A 74 -1.16 6.22 4.56
N VAL A 75 -0.46 5.09 4.66
CA VAL A 75 0.97 4.99 4.30
C VAL A 75 1.18 5.33 2.83
N PHE A 76 0.41 4.76 1.92
CA PHE A 76 0.51 5.05 0.49
C PHE A 76 0.16 6.50 0.15
N TYR A 77 -0.80 7.10 0.85
CA TYR A 77 -1.11 8.52 0.68
C TYR A 77 0.09 9.41 1.04
N GLN A 78 0.72 9.16 2.18
CA GLN A 78 1.90 9.91 2.62
C GLN A 78 3.10 9.68 1.68
N MET A 79 3.32 8.44 1.24
CA MET A 79 4.37 8.11 0.27
C MET A 79 4.16 8.81 -1.06
N ASN A 80 2.93 8.85 -1.58
CA ASN A 80 2.61 9.53 -2.83
C ASN A 80 2.94 11.02 -2.74
N ALA A 81 2.57 11.69 -1.65
CA ALA A 81 2.91 13.08 -1.41
C ALA A 81 4.44 13.29 -1.37
N SER A 82 5.18 12.44 -0.64
CA SER A 82 6.64 12.51 -0.56
C SER A 82 7.32 12.29 -1.90
N HIS A 83 6.86 11.32 -2.72
CA HIS A 83 7.41 11.09 -4.06
C HIS A 83 7.23 12.29 -4.99
N ILE A 84 6.06 12.94 -4.96
CA ILE A 84 5.80 14.13 -5.78
C ILE A 84 6.71 15.28 -5.35
N MET A 85 6.83 15.55 -4.05
CA MET A 85 7.71 16.60 -3.52
C MET A 85 9.17 16.35 -3.91
N MET A 86 9.65 15.12 -3.81
CA MET A 86 11.02 14.76 -4.21
C MET A 86 11.23 14.90 -5.72
N ALA A 87 10.26 14.52 -6.54
CA ALA A 87 10.33 14.69 -8.00
C ALA A 87 10.42 16.17 -8.39
N ASP A 88 9.64 17.03 -7.74
CA ASP A 88 9.66 18.47 -8.00
C ASP A 88 10.99 19.10 -7.57
N SER A 89 11.53 18.71 -6.43
CA SER A 89 12.82 19.20 -5.94
C SER A 89 13.98 18.75 -6.83
N LEU A 90 13.95 17.52 -7.38
CA LEU A 90 14.95 17.04 -8.34
C LEU A 90 14.91 17.78 -9.68
N SER A 91 13.81 18.46 -10.01
CA SER A 91 13.72 19.23 -11.26
C SER A 91 14.72 20.37 -11.37
N SER A 92 15.27 20.83 -10.25
CA SER A 92 16.29 21.88 -10.17
C SER A 92 17.71 21.39 -10.40
N ILE A 93 17.96 20.08 -10.45
CA ILE A 93 19.29 19.46 -10.57
C ILE A 93 19.44 18.90 -12.00
N GLN A 94 20.44 19.39 -12.73
CA GLN A 94 20.61 19.20 -14.18
C GLN A 94 20.81 17.74 -14.63
N ASP A 95 21.35 16.87 -13.77
CA ASP A 95 21.63 15.44 -14.05
C ASP A 95 20.56 14.48 -13.49
N SER A 96 19.39 14.98 -13.16
CA SER A 96 18.40 14.24 -12.37
C SER A 96 17.21 13.69 -13.15
N VAL A 97 17.20 13.75 -14.49
CA VAL A 97 16.04 13.32 -15.31
C VAL A 97 15.63 11.89 -15.00
N PHE A 98 16.57 10.96 -14.92
CA PHE A 98 16.31 9.55 -14.60
C PHE A 98 15.67 9.40 -13.22
N TRP A 99 16.18 10.10 -12.20
CA TRP A 99 15.67 10.02 -10.84
C TRP A 99 14.30 10.65 -10.70
N LYS A 100 14.09 11.79 -11.34
CA LYS A 100 12.77 12.43 -11.41
C LYS A 100 11.73 11.49 -12.00
N GLU A 101 12.04 10.87 -13.14
CA GLU A 101 11.13 9.89 -13.76
C GLU A 101 10.89 8.69 -12.86
N SER A 102 11.91 8.18 -12.16
CA SER A 102 11.79 7.08 -11.22
C SER A 102 10.84 7.41 -10.07
N PHE A 103 10.89 8.63 -9.50
CA PHE A 103 9.95 9.08 -8.49
C PHE A 103 8.52 9.23 -9.02
N VAL A 104 8.36 9.73 -10.24
CA VAL A 104 7.05 9.84 -10.89
C VAL A 104 6.44 8.45 -11.13
N TRP A 105 7.21 7.48 -11.60
CA TRP A 105 6.75 6.11 -11.79
C TRP A 105 6.42 5.43 -10.44
N SER A 106 7.25 5.62 -9.43
CA SER A 106 6.98 5.12 -8.09
C SER A 106 5.70 5.72 -7.50
N SER A 107 5.48 7.03 -7.66
CA SER A 107 4.26 7.71 -7.27
C SER A 107 3.02 7.12 -7.95
N ARG A 108 3.08 6.80 -9.25
CA ARG A 108 1.97 6.16 -9.98
C ARG A 108 1.66 4.77 -9.43
N LEU A 109 2.69 3.96 -9.14
CA LEU A 109 2.52 2.65 -8.53
C LEU A 109 1.87 2.75 -7.14
N VAL A 110 2.36 3.67 -6.32
CA VAL A 110 1.82 3.94 -4.99
C VAL A 110 0.36 4.40 -5.06
N LEU A 111 0.02 5.25 -6.05
CA LEU A 111 -1.36 5.69 -6.28
C LEU A 111 -2.28 4.52 -6.65
N MET A 112 -1.82 3.59 -7.49
CA MET A 112 -2.59 2.37 -7.81
C MET A 112 -2.81 1.51 -6.56
N MET A 113 -1.78 1.35 -5.73
CA MET A 113 -1.89 0.59 -4.47
C MET A 113 -2.79 1.28 -3.45
N MET A 114 -2.80 2.62 -3.42
CA MET A 114 -3.72 3.40 -2.61
C MET A 114 -5.18 3.18 -3.04
N ALA A 115 -5.45 3.22 -4.34
CA ALA A 115 -6.79 2.95 -4.87
C ALA A 115 -7.23 1.51 -4.55
N TRP A 116 -6.34 0.53 -4.68
CA TRP A 116 -6.64 -0.86 -4.31
C TRP A 116 -6.92 -1.01 -2.81
N SER A 117 -6.13 -0.35 -1.94
CA SER A 117 -6.35 -0.34 -0.49
C SER A 117 -7.71 0.26 -0.14
N LEU A 118 -8.13 1.33 -0.82
CA LEU A 118 -9.44 1.95 -0.65
C LEU A 118 -10.56 0.97 -1.04
N ILE A 119 -10.45 0.33 -2.20
CA ILE A 119 -11.43 -0.66 -2.65
C ILE A 119 -11.54 -1.82 -1.66
N GLN A 120 -10.43 -2.36 -1.18
CA GLN A 120 -10.45 -3.47 -0.21
C GLN A 120 -11.05 -3.07 1.13
N SER A 121 -10.71 -1.89 1.64
CA SER A 121 -11.25 -1.41 2.92
C SER A 121 -12.77 -1.21 2.90
N LEU A 122 -13.36 -0.90 1.74
CA LEU A 122 -14.80 -0.70 1.56
C LEU A 122 -15.51 -1.99 1.13
N CYS A 123 -15.00 -2.69 0.12
CA CYS A 123 -15.71 -3.82 -0.49
C CYS A 123 -15.72 -5.06 0.40
N VAL A 124 -14.65 -5.34 1.15
CA VAL A 124 -14.58 -6.52 2.01
C VAL A 124 -15.62 -6.50 3.14
N PRO A 125 -15.80 -5.42 3.90
CA PRO A 125 -16.86 -5.34 4.91
C PRO A 125 -18.26 -5.42 4.30
N ILE A 126 -18.51 -4.73 3.18
CA ILE A 126 -19.81 -4.75 2.49
C ILE A 126 -20.14 -6.17 2.04
N PHE A 127 -19.21 -6.86 1.39
CA PHE A 127 -19.41 -8.24 0.95
C PHE A 127 -19.72 -9.17 2.12
N PHE A 128 -18.99 -9.02 3.24
CA PHE A 128 -19.24 -9.78 4.45
C PHE A 128 -20.64 -9.55 5.04
N LEU A 129 -21.07 -8.28 5.10
CA LEU A 129 -22.40 -7.90 5.57
C LEU A 129 -23.51 -8.48 4.66
N VAL A 130 -23.38 -8.32 3.35
CA VAL A 130 -24.32 -8.86 2.38
C VAL A 130 -24.43 -10.39 2.52
N HIS A 131 -23.30 -11.09 2.59
CA HIS A 131 -23.31 -12.54 2.75
C HIS A 131 -23.96 -12.99 4.06
N ARG A 132 -23.74 -12.24 5.16
CA ARG A 132 -24.35 -12.53 6.46
C ARG A 132 -25.86 -12.30 6.46
N PHE A 133 -26.35 -11.24 5.80
CA PHE A 133 -27.79 -10.91 5.82
C PHE A 133 -28.60 -11.70 4.79
N PHE A 134 -28.02 -12.04 3.65
CA PHE A 134 -28.74 -12.74 2.57
C PHE A 134 -28.40 -14.24 2.50
N GLY A 135 -27.29 -14.70 3.07
CA GLY A 135 -26.87 -16.11 3.07
C GLY A 135 -27.66 -17.00 4.04
N THR A 136 -28.34 -16.43 5.02
CA THR A 136 -29.05 -17.19 6.07
C THR A 136 -30.46 -17.63 5.69
N LYS A 137 -30.94 -17.34 4.49
CA LYS A 137 -32.32 -17.65 4.06
C LYS A 137 -32.52 -19.06 3.43
N LYS A 138 -31.51 -19.91 3.42
CA LYS A 138 -31.56 -21.19 2.65
C LYS A 138 -31.61 -22.50 3.44
N THR A 139 -31.92 -22.46 4.74
CA THR A 139 -31.93 -23.71 5.58
C THR A 139 -33.16 -23.85 6.46
N ASN A 140 -34.34 -23.39 6.06
CA ASN A 140 -35.58 -23.72 6.74
C ASN A 140 -36.65 -24.20 5.75
N ASP A 141 -36.33 -25.10 4.83
CA ASP A 141 -37.33 -25.98 4.27
C ASP A 141 -37.33 -27.29 5.07
N PRO A 142 -38.38 -27.55 5.90
CA PRO A 142 -38.54 -28.85 6.48
C PRO A 142 -38.86 -29.84 5.35
N LEU A 143 -37.98 -30.81 5.18
CA LEU A 143 -38.28 -31.98 4.35
C LEU A 143 -39.57 -32.63 4.91
N ILE A 144 -40.64 -32.50 4.16
CA ILE A 144 -41.82 -33.33 4.24
C ILE A 144 -41.55 -34.61 3.52
#